data_e10619a3d6a8dd744ff86fc5f2b3d88c
#
_entry.id   e10619a3d6a8dd744ff86fc5f2b3d88c
#
_cell.length_a   1.000
_cell.length_b   1.000
_cell.length_c   1.000
_cell.angle_alpha   90.00
_cell.angle_beta   90.00
_cell.angle_gamma   90.00
#
_symmetry.space_group_name_H-M   'P 1'
#
loop_
_entity.id
_entity.type
_entity.pdbx_description
1 polymer ?
#
loop_
_entity_poly.entity_id
_entity_poly.type
_entity_poly.pdbx_seq_one_letter_code
_entity_poly.pdbx_strand_id
1 'polypeptide(L)'
;MGALVMLMALVSSLAASPQADSTGQLLVPRAALKLIVEHPALEPYLQPEIATRAPIVVSDHLLEPGMTPSRFGQRLMILSDPDIGAQRHLRFRSVTVEGTRATVVIECEAERMEATFTLEKSASGWWTVVNAKASKR
;
A
#
# COMPACT_ATOMS: atom_id res chain seq x y z
N MET A 1 -38.46 3.03 -6.01
CA MET A 1 -37.62 2.77 -7.20
C MET A 1 -36.25 3.39 -7.08
N GLY A 2 -36.13 4.66 -6.68
CA GLY A 2 -34.83 5.31 -6.49
C GLY A 2 -33.93 4.66 -5.43
N ALA A 3 -34.52 4.10 -4.38
CA ALA A 3 -33.78 3.43 -3.31
C ALA A 3 -33.05 2.18 -3.78
N LEU A 4 -33.61 1.44 -4.74
CA LEU A 4 -32.99 0.24 -5.29
C LEU A 4 -31.72 0.58 -6.09
N VAL A 5 -31.79 1.65 -6.88
CA VAL A 5 -30.63 2.11 -7.67
C VAL A 5 -29.50 2.58 -6.76
N MET A 6 -29.84 3.29 -5.68
CA MET A 6 -28.85 3.74 -4.70
C MET A 6 -28.16 2.56 -4.02
N LEU A 7 -28.91 1.50 -3.71
CA LEU A 7 -28.35 0.31 -3.06
C LEU A 7 -27.32 -0.38 -3.95
N MET A 8 -27.59 -0.49 -5.26
CA MET A 8 -26.65 -1.09 -6.21
C MET A 8 -25.37 -0.26 -6.34
N ALA A 9 -25.47 1.07 -6.39
CA ALA A 9 -24.33 1.94 -6.45
C ALA A 9 -23.46 1.81 -5.18
N LEU A 10 -24.09 1.68 -4.02
CA LEU A 10 -23.38 1.52 -2.76
C LEU A 10 -22.59 0.20 -2.72
N VAL A 11 -23.17 -0.90 -3.19
CA VAL A 11 -22.50 -2.20 -3.24
C VAL A 11 -21.25 -2.14 -4.14
N SER A 12 -21.37 -1.51 -5.31
CA SER A 12 -20.22 -1.36 -6.23
C SER A 12 -19.11 -0.54 -5.59
N SER A 13 -19.46 0.52 -4.87
CA SER A 13 -18.50 1.37 -4.18
C SER A 13 -17.75 0.60 -3.09
N LEU A 14 -18.44 -0.21 -2.31
CA LEU A 14 -17.84 -1.01 -1.23
C LEU A 14 -16.81 -2.03 -1.76
N ALA A 15 -17.08 -2.63 -2.91
CA ALA A 15 -16.18 -3.64 -3.49
C ALA A 15 -14.80 -3.08 -3.85
N ALA A 16 -14.69 -1.77 -4.09
CA ALA A 16 -13.44 -1.12 -4.52
C ALA A 16 -12.84 -0.19 -3.45
N SER A 17 -13.49 -0.03 -2.29
CA SER A 17 -13.05 0.87 -1.23
C SER A 17 -12.02 0.21 -0.32
N PRO A 18 -11.06 0.99 0.22
CA PRO A 18 -10.16 0.48 1.26
C PRO A 18 -10.95 0.01 2.47
N GLN A 19 -10.46 -1.03 3.10
CA GLN A 19 -11.05 -1.53 4.34
C GLN A 19 -10.43 -0.81 5.54
N ALA A 20 -11.16 -0.77 6.65
CA ALA A 20 -10.65 -0.25 7.91
C ALA A 20 -10.30 -1.42 8.84
N ASP A 21 -9.31 -1.21 9.71
CA ASP A 21 -9.00 -2.15 10.77
C ASP A 21 -9.99 -2.03 11.93
N SER A 22 -9.77 -2.80 13.01
CA SER A 22 -10.66 -2.80 14.18
C SER A 22 -10.72 -1.47 14.92
N THR A 23 -9.75 -0.57 14.71
CA THR A 23 -9.71 0.77 15.33
C THR A 23 -10.28 1.86 14.42
N GLY A 24 -10.74 1.51 13.20
CA GLY A 24 -11.23 2.46 12.22
C GLY A 24 -10.15 3.05 11.31
N GLN A 25 -8.88 2.66 11.49
CA GLN A 25 -7.79 3.09 10.62
C GLN A 25 -7.95 2.45 9.24
N LEU A 26 -7.83 3.26 8.18
CA LEU A 26 -7.89 2.74 6.81
C LEU A 26 -6.67 1.88 6.49
N LEU A 27 -6.92 0.81 5.75
CA LEU A 27 -5.87 -0.11 5.29
C LEU A 27 -5.52 0.17 3.83
N VAL A 28 -4.31 -0.21 3.44
CA VAL A 28 -3.87 -0.10 2.05
C VAL A 28 -4.76 -1.02 1.18
N PRO A 29 -5.37 -0.49 0.11
CA PRO A 29 -6.16 -1.34 -0.78
C PRO A 29 -5.31 -2.44 -1.39
N ARG A 30 -5.83 -3.67 -1.39
CA ARG A 30 -5.10 -4.83 -1.92
C ARG A 30 -4.62 -4.58 -3.36
N ALA A 31 -5.49 -4.03 -4.20
CA ALA A 31 -5.15 -3.75 -5.60
C ALA A 31 -4.09 -2.67 -5.76
N ALA A 32 -3.97 -1.75 -4.80
CA ALA A 32 -2.99 -0.68 -4.83
C ALA A 32 -1.60 -1.14 -4.34
N LEU A 33 -1.54 -2.17 -3.52
CA LEU A 33 -0.27 -2.60 -2.93
C LEU A 33 0.76 -2.97 -3.99
N LYS A 34 0.36 -3.73 -5.00
CA LYS A 34 1.26 -4.11 -6.09
C LYS A 34 1.77 -2.89 -6.87
N LEU A 35 0.87 -1.94 -7.14
CA LEU A 35 1.23 -0.70 -7.83
C LEU A 35 2.29 0.09 -7.08
N ILE A 36 2.19 0.11 -5.77
CA ILE A 36 3.11 0.84 -4.91
C ILE A 36 4.47 0.13 -4.84
N VAL A 37 4.48 -1.17 -4.51
CA VAL A 37 5.74 -1.89 -4.29
C VAL A 37 6.53 -2.11 -5.58
N GLU A 38 5.87 -2.09 -6.74
CA GLU A 38 6.52 -2.20 -8.04
C GLU A 38 6.85 -0.85 -8.68
N HIS A 39 6.50 0.25 -8.02
CA HIS A 39 6.70 1.58 -8.60
C HIS A 39 8.17 1.95 -8.70
N PRO A 40 8.60 2.55 -9.83
CA PRO A 40 10.01 2.95 -10.02
C PRO A 40 10.56 3.91 -8.97
N ALA A 41 9.70 4.70 -8.31
CA ALA A 41 10.12 5.63 -7.26
C ALA A 41 10.80 4.91 -6.09
N LEU A 42 10.49 3.65 -5.85
CA LEU A 42 11.11 2.86 -4.78
C LEU A 42 12.33 2.08 -5.23
N GLU A 43 12.64 2.08 -6.52
CA GLU A 43 13.74 1.28 -7.08
C GLU A 43 15.09 1.53 -6.37
N PRO A 44 15.51 2.77 -6.09
CA PRO A 44 16.80 3.01 -5.42
C PRO A 44 16.88 2.43 -4.00
N TYR A 45 15.75 2.14 -3.39
CA TYR A 45 15.66 1.68 -2.00
C TYR A 45 15.37 0.19 -1.88
N LEU A 46 14.85 -0.43 -2.94
CA LEU A 46 14.40 -1.82 -2.94
C LEU A 46 15.22 -2.70 -3.87
N GLN A 47 16.49 -2.45 -4.03
CA GLN A 47 17.36 -3.21 -4.93
C GLN A 47 17.59 -4.63 -4.37
N PRO A 48 16.76 -5.62 -4.73
CA PRO A 48 16.87 -6.97 -4.17
C PRO A 48 18.10 -7.75 -4.67
N GLU A 49 18.68 -7.31 -5.79
CA GLU A 49 19.91 -7.86 -6.30
C GLU A 49 21.10 -7.59 -5.39
N ILE A 50 21.01 -6.62 -4.47
CA ILE A 50 21.99 -6.40 -3.44
C ILE A 50 21.70 -7.34 -2.28
N ALA A 51 22.61 -8.26 -1.99
CA ALA A 51 22.40 -9.33 -1.01
C ALA A 51 21.98 -8.81 0.38
N THR A 52 22.47 -7.65 0.80
CA THR A 52 22.11 -7.04 2.09
C THR A 52 20.69 -6.48 2.12
N ARG A 53 20.03 -6.37 0.97
CA ARG A 53 18.67 -5.81 0.85
C ARG A 53 17.62 -6.87 0.52
N ALA A 54 18.01 -8.11 0.31
CA ALA A 54 17.10 -9.22 0.04
C ALA A 54 17.06 -10.14 1.27
N PRO A 55 15.88 -10.74 1.59
CA PRO A 55 14.56 -10.48 1.01
C PRO A 55 14.01 -9.12 1.44
N ILE A 56 13.04 -8.61 0.66
CA ILE A 56 12.35 -7.38 1.02
C ILE A 56 11.32 -7.69 2.08
N VAL A 57 11.49 -7.08 3.26
CA VAL A 57 10.58 -7.26 4.39
C VAL A 57 9.63 -6.06 4.45
N VAL A 58 8.34 -6.33 4.65
CA VAL A 58 7.31 -5.32 4.77
C VAL A 58 6.55 -5.55 6.06
N SER A 59 6.37 -4.49 6.86
CA SER A 59 5.53 -4.56 8.06
C SER A 59 4.08 -4.81 7.67
N ASP A 60 3.37 -5.62 8.47
CA ASP A 60 1.95 -5.86 8.26
C ASP A 60 1.07 -4.68 8.68
N HIS A 61 1.66 -3.63 9.24
CA HIS A 61 0.93 -2.43 9.65
C HIS A 61 0.18 -1.82 8.47
N LEU A 62 -1.10 -1.57 8.62
CA LEU A 62 -2.03 -1.04 7.63
C LEU A 62 -2.26 -1.95 6.41
N LEU A 63 -1.85 -3.22 6.46
CA LEU A 63 -2.14 -4.19 5.42
C LEU A 63 -3.31 -5.08 5.83
N GLU A 64 -4.13 -5.47 4.85
CA GLU A 64 -5.18 -6.45 5.08
C GLU A 64 -4.58 -7.80 5.46
N PRO A 65 -5.19 -8.55 6.40
CA PRO A 65 -4.71 -9.88 6.76
C PRO A 65 -4.68 -10.83 5.55
N GLY A 66 -3.67 -11.69 5.52
CA GLY A 66 -3.59 -12.74 4.50
C GLY A 66 -3.08 -12.28 3.14
N MET A 67 -2.60 -11.05 3.01
CA MET A 67 -2.00 -10.59 1.76
C MET A 67 -0.66 -11.28 1.51
N THR A 68 -0.42 -11.63 0.24
CA THR A 68 0.84 -12.24 -0.21
C THR A 68 1.41 -11.45 -1.38
N PRO A 69 1.88 -10.20 -1.12
CA PRO A 69 2.36 -9.35 -2.19
C PRO A 69 3.66 -9.88 -2.80
N SER A 70 3.88 -9.52 -4.05
CA SER A 70 5.14 -9.79 -4.74
C SER A 70 5.58 -8.55 -5.50
N ARG A 71 6.88 -8.44 -5.75
CA ARG A 71 7.47 -7.38 -6.55
C ARG A 71 8.21 -8.02 -7.70
N PHE A 72 7.70 -7.81 -8.94
CA PHE A 72 8.25 -8.40 -10.15
C PHE A 72 8.47 -9.93 -10.02
N GLY A 73 7.45 -10.61 -9.49
CA GLY A 73 7.49 -12.06 -9.30
C GLY A 73 8.23 -12.54 -8.05
N GLN A 74 8.93 -11.66 -7.35
CA GLN A 74 9.61 -12.00 -6.10
C GLN A 74 8.67 -11.76 -4.91
N ARG A 75 8.44 -12.81 -4.12
CA ARG A 75 7.56 -12.72 -2.96
C ARG A 75 8.16 -11.83 -1.88
N LEU A 76 7.35 -10.90 -1.37
CA LEU A 76 7.74 -10.08 -0.24
C LEU A 76 7.45 -10.80 1.06
N MET A 77 8.30 -10.59 2.06
CA MET A 77 8.11 -11.17 3.39
C MET A 77 7.31 -10.19 4.24
N ILE A 78 6.10 -10.60 4.66
CA ILE A 78 5.25 -9.81 5.52
C ILE A 78 5.43 -10.28 6.95
N LEU A 79 5.83 -9.37 7.84
CA LEU A 79 6.05 -9.67 9.26
C LEU A 79 5.35 -8.64 10.12
N SER A 80 4.96 -9.03 11.33
CA SER A 80 4.47 -8.09 12.34
C SER A 80 5.64 -7.24 12.87
N ASP A 81 5.33 -6.03 13.37
CA ASP A 81 6.38 -5.16 13.90
C ASP A 81 7.27 -5.85 14.96
N PRO A 82 6.73 -6.60 15.94
CA PRO A 82 7.57 -7.32 16.88
C PRO A 82 8.51 -8.36 16.23
N ASP A 83 8.06 -9.03 15.17
CA ASP A 83 8.85 -10.05 14.48
C ASP A 83 9.93 -9.44 13.60
N ILE A 84 9.74 -8.21 13.15
CA ILE A 84 10.74 -7.50 12.34
C ILE A 84 11.96 -7.13 13.20
N GLY A 85 11.72 -6.63 14.40
CA GLY A 85 12.80 -6.16 15.27
C GLY A 85 13.60 -5.05 14.60
N ALA A 86 14.92 -5.27 14.51
CA ALA A 86 15.85 -4.30 13.92
C ALA A 86 16.10 -4.50 12.43
N GLN A 87 15.40 -5.42 11.79
CA GLN A 87 15.58 -5.69 10.35
C GLN A 87 15.17 -4.48 9.50
N ARG A 88 15.89 -4.27 8.39
CA ARG A 88 15.50 -3.29 7.38
C ARG A 88 14.16 -3.71 6.78
N HIS A 89 13.21 -2.78 6.70
CA HIS A 89 11.87 -3.08 6.20
C HIS A 89 11.16 -1.83 5.69
N LEU A 90 10.11 -2.05 4.89
CA LEU A 90 9.16 -1.02 4.52
C LEU A 90 8.00 -1.02 5.52
N ARG A 91 7.48 0.15 5.84
CA ARG A 91 6.32 0.29 6.72
C ARG A 91 5.38 1.33 6.15
N PHE A 92 4.11 0.97 6.02
CA PHE A 92 3.07 1.91 5.62
C PHE A 92 2.69 2.76 6.84
N ARG A 93 2.92 4.07 6.74
CA ARG A 93 2.66 5.00 7.86
C ARG A 93 1.23 5.45 7.91
N SER A 94 0.62 5.76 6.76
CA SER A 94 -0.73 6.29 6.73
C SER A 94 -1.41 6.03 5.41
N VAL A 95 -2.74 5.92 5.48
CA VAL A 95 -3.62 5.85 4.31
C VAL A 95 -4.74 6.84 4.56
N THR A 96 -4.93 7.80 3.65
CA THR A 96 -6.02 8.75 3.69
C THR A 96 -6.79 8.70 2.38
N VAL A 97 -8.10 8.90 2.44
CA VAL A 97 -8.96 8.86 1.25
C VAL A 97 -9.86 10.08 1.23
N GLU A 98 -9.87 10.78 0.09
CA GLU A 98 -10.78 11.90 -0.19
C GLU A 98 -11.45 11.65 -1.53
N GLY A 99 -12.72 11.27 -1.51
CA GLY A 99 -13.46 10.91 -2.71
C GLY A 99 -12.85 9.71 -3.42
N THR A 100 -12.40 9.89 -4.65
CA THR A 100 -11.76 8.83 -5.45
C THR A 100 -10.23 8.82 -5.31
N ARG A 101 -9.68 9.71 -4.49
CA ARG A 101 -8.23 9.86 -4.33
C ARG A 101 -7.76 9.29 -3.00
N ALA A 102 -6.70 8.51 -3.05
CA ALA A 102 -6.05 7.98 -1.86
C ALA A 102 -4.61 8.46 -1.81
N THR A 103 -4.14 8.78 -0.60
CA THR A 103 -2.74 9.12 -0.36
C THR A 103 -2.16 8.10 0.61
N VAL A 104 -1.07 7.45 0.20
CA VAL A 104 -0.40 6.41 0.98
C VAL A 104 1.02 6.87 1.26
N VAL A 105 1.40 6.90 2.52
CA VAL A 105 2.76 7.26 2.95
C VAL A 105 3.45 6.00 3.45
N ILE A 106 4.64 5.76 2.91
CA ILE A 106 5.47 4.60 3.24
C ILE A 106 6.85 5.07 3.68
N GLU A 107 7.48 4.34 4.58
CA GLU A 107 8.82 4.69 5.05
C GLU A 107 9.74 3.47 5.11
N CYS A 108 11.04 3.73 4.99
CA CYS A 108 12.10 2.77 5.28
C CYS A 108 13.12 3.46 6.18
N GLU A 109 13.07 3.18 7.48
CA GLU A 109 13.90 3.83 8.48
C GLU A 109 15.40 3.61 8.21
N ALA A 110 15.78 2.40 7.80
CA ALA A 110 17.19 2.06 7.53
C ALA A 110 17.78 2.92 6.41
N GLU A 111 16.96 3.35 5.46
CA GLU A 111 17.38 4.20 4.34
C GLU A 111 17.06 5.68 4.58
N ARG A 112 16.44 6.01 5.69
CA ARG A 112 15.90 7.34 5.96
C ARG A 112 15.01 7.84 4.82
N MET A 113 14.24 6.93 4.24
CA MET A 113 13.40 7.20 3.09
C MET A 113 11.96 7.38 3.52
N GLU A 114 11.29 8.33 2.89
CA GLU A 114 9.84 8.48 2.96
C GLU A 114 9.32 8.66 1.55
N ALA A 115 8.26 7.95 1.22
CA ALA A 115 7.63 8.04 -0.09
C ALA A 115 6.13 8.30 0.08
N THR A 116 5.60 9.17 -0.77
CA THR A 116 4.17 9.48 -0.81
C THR A 116 3.62 9.11 -2.18
N PHE A 117 2.59 8.26 -2.18
CA PHE A 117 1.88 7.84 -3.39
C PHE A 117 0.49 8.42 -3.38
N THR A 118 0.13 9.09 -4.47
CA THR A 118 -1.24 9.54 -4.70
C THR A 118 -1.85 8.64 -5.75
N LEU A 119 -2.98 8.03 -5.42
CA LEU A 119 -3.68 7.10 -6.29
C LEU A 119 -5.07 7.66 -6.60
N GLU A 120 -5.57 7.34 -7.78
CA GLU A 120 -6.90 7.71 -8.23
C GLU A 120 -7.68 6.46 -8.58
N LYS A 121 -8.92 6.38 -8.12
CA LYS A 121 -9.81 5.27 -8.45
C LYS A 121 -10.70 5.68 -9.61
N SER A 122 -10.69 4.89 -10.69
CA SER A 122 -11.55 5.12 -11.85
C SER A 122 -13.01 4.81 -11.55
N ALA A 123 -13.90 5.21 -12.44
CA ALA A 123 -15.32 4.90 -12.33
C ALA A 123 -15.60 3.39 -12.30
N SER A 124 -14.73 2.58 -12.89
CA SER A 124 -14.84 1.11 -12.87
C SER A 124 -14.16 0.47 -11.65
N GLY A 125 -13.59 1.26 -10.74
CA GLY A 125 -13.02 0.76 -9.49
C GLY A 125 -11.55 0.41 -9.55
N TRP A 126 -10.85 0.75 -10.62
CA TRP A 126 -9.42 0.48 -10.76
C TRP A 126 -8.58 1.61 -10.16
N TRP A 127 -7.55 1.24 -9.42
CA TRP A 127 -6.60 2.19 -8.86
C TRP A 127 -5.45 2.43 -9.84
N THR A 128 -5.02 3.69 -9.94
CA THR A 128 -3.83 4.10 -10.70
C THR A 128 -2.99 5.03 -9.85
N VAL A 129 -1.66 4.93 -9.93
CA VAL A 129 -0.76 5.88 -9.30
C VAL A 129 -0.68 7.11 -10.20
N VAL A 130 -1.12 8.26 -9.69
CA VAL A 130 -1.08 9.52 -10.44
C VAL A 130 0.10 10.40 -10.02
N ASN A 131 0.69 10.15 -8.86
CA ASN A 131 1.89 10.82 -8.41
C ASN A 131 2.62 9.93 -7.40
N ALA A 132 3.93 9.94 -7.46
CA ALA A 132 4.77 9.23 -6.50
C ALA A 132 6.04 10.02 -6.27
N LYS A 133 6.39 10.24 -5.01
CA LYS A 133 7.57 11.01 -4.63
C LYS A 133 8.26 10.31 -3.46
N ALA A 134 9.50 9.90 -3.67
CA ALA A 134 10.35 9.34 -2.63
C ALA A 134 11.52 10.28 -2.37
N SER A 135 11.86 10.46 -1.10
CA SER A 135 12.97 11.32 -0.71
C SER A 135 13.62 10.80 0.57
N LYS A 136 14.88 11.13 0.75
CA LYS A 136 15.57 10.91 2.03
C LYS A 136 15.19 12.01 3.01
N ARG A 137 15.03 11.61 4.26
CA ARG A 137 14.80 12.55 5.36
C ARG A 137 16.10 13.04 5.94
#